data_d8c3cbbe830d51a529545e192eaa0c83
#
_entry.id   d8c3cbbe830d51a529545e192eaa0c83
#
_cell.length_a   1.000
_cell.length_b   1.000
_cell.length_c   1.000
_cell.angle_alpha   90.00
_cell.angle_beta   90.00
_cell.angle_gamma   90.00
#
_symmetry.space_group_name_H-M   'P 1'
#
loop_
_entity.id
_entity.type
_entity.pdbx_description
1 polymer ?
#
loop_
_entity_poly.entity_id
_entity_poly.type
_entity_poly.pdbx_seq_one_letter_code
_entity_poly.pdbx_strand_id
1 'polypeptide(L)'
;KLKECNCLLTTAESCTGGMVASSIVNVSGASEIFHEGYITYCDEAKHKILGVSNDTLQQYKAVSSNTACEMADGALKAANADIAVSVTGVAGPSMEDDKPVGLVYIGIAHNCRSYAKEFNFTGDRETVRKKACEEALNMILEELSQI
;
A
#
# COMPACT_ATOMS: atom_id res chain seq x y z
N LYS A 1 13.93 -5.80 -12.74
CA LYS A 1 12.70 -6.53 -13.07
C LYS A 1 11.63 -5.62 -13.68
N LEU A 2 11.11 -4.61 -12.98
CA LEU A 2 10.06 -3.71 -13.53
C LEU A 2 10.43 -3.14 -14.90
N LYS A 3 11.66 -2.65 -15.08
CA LYS A 3 12.15 -2.17 -16.37
C LYS A 3 12.20 -3.29 -17.43
N GLU A 4 12.67 -4.45 -17.06
CA GLU A 4 12.77 -5.62 -17.96
C GLU A 4 11.38 -6.07 -18.46
N CYS A 5 10.37 -5.98 -17.58
CA CYS A 5 8.98 -6.33 -17.93
C CYS A 5 8.19 -5.16 -18.54
N ASN A 6 8.79 -3.96 -18.60
CA ASN A 6 8.12 -2.72 -19.00
C ASN A 6 6.83 -2.47 -18.19
N CYS A 7 6.88 -2.76 -16.88
CA CYS A 7 5.75 -2.62 -15.95
C CYS A 7 5.84 -1.34 -15.16
N LEU A 8 4.74 -0.59 -15.10
CA LEU A 8 4.57 0.58 -14.26
C LEU A 8 4.08 0.18 -12.87
N LEU A 9 4.72 0.72 -11.85
CA LEU A 9 4.36 0.51 -10.44
C LEU A 9 3.75 1.79 -9.87
N THR A 10 2.75 1.64 -9.02
CA THR A 10 2.20 2.73 -8.20
C THR A 10 2.05 2.32 -6.74
N THR A 11 1.89 3.29 -5.85
CA THR A 11 1.74 3.09 -4.41
C THR A 11 0.50 3.79 -3.87
N ALA A 12 -0.15 3.19 -2.88
CA ALA A 12 -1.22 3.79 -2.11
C ALA A 12 -0.89 3.65 -0.61
N GLU A 13 -0.44 4.73 0.00
CA GLU A 13 0.12 4.70 1.35
C GLU A 13 -0.75 5.43 2.36
N SER A 14 -0.96 4.81 3.51
CA SER A 14 -1.55 5.44 4.68
C SER A 14 -0.48 5.61 5.77
N CYS A 15 -0.29 4.65 6.65
CA CYS A 15 0.63 4.77 7.78
C CYS A 15 2.11 4.95 7.39
N THR A 16 2.52 4.55 6.21
CA THR A 16 3.90 4.75 5.70
C THR A 16 4.15 6.15 5.15
N GLY A 17 3.10 6.90 4.80
CA GLY A 17 3.16 8.34 4.50
C GLY A 17 4.11 8.76 3.37
N GLY A 18 4.32 7.90 2.36
CA GLY A 18 5.22 8.16 1.24
C GLY A 18 6.57 7.43 1.33
N MET A 19 6.79 6.65 2.38
CA MET A 19 8.04 5.93 2.59
C MET A 19 8.31 4.87 1.51
N VAL A 20 7.28 4.17 1.03
CA VAL A 20 7.40 3.18 -0.04
C VAL A 20 7.78 3.88 -1.36
N ALA A 21 7.05 4.92 -1.73
CA ALA A 21 7.36 5.72 -2.91
C ALA A 21 8.78 6.31 -2.84
N SER A 22 9.16 6.87 -1.69
CA SER A 22 10.50 7.41 -1.45
C SER A 22 11.59 6.34 -1.65
N SER A 23 11.37 5.14 -1.17
CA SER A 23 12.31 4.02 -1.33
C SER A 23 12.48 3.62 -2.81
N ILE A 24 11.41 3.67 -3.58
CA ILE A 24 11.44 3.37 -5.02
C ILE A 24 12.26 4.46 -5.76
N VAL A 25 12.00 5.73 -5.49
CA VAL A 25 12.67 6.84 -6.20
C VAL A 25 14.13 7.03 -5.80
N ASN A 26 14.59 6.39 -4.71
CA ASN A 26 16.01 6.35 -4.37
C ASN A 26 16.87 5.61 -5.41
N VAL A 27 16.24 4.81 -6.27
CA VAL A 27 16.94 4.07 -7.31
C VAL A 27 16.98 4.90 -8.60
N SER A 28 18.19 5.13 -9.13
CA SER A 28 18.35 5.85 -10.40
C SER A 28 17.55 5.20 -11.53
N GLY A 29 16.83 6.00 -12.31
CA GLY A 29 15.97 5.54 -13.38
C GLY A 29 14.58 5.07 -12.92
N ALA A 30 14.20 5.36 -11.68
CA ALA A 30 12.88 5.06 -11.17
C ALA A 30 11.75 5.71 -11.98
N SER A 31 11.99 6.86 -12.60
CA SER A 31 10.99 7.55 -13.44
C SER A 31 10.51 6.74 -14.65
N GLU A 32 11.24 5.70 -15.03
CA GLU A 32 10.80 4.80 -16.11
C GLU A 32 9.73 3.80 -15.68
N ILE A 33 9.61 3.55 -14.37
CA ILE A 33 8.72 2.52 -13.82
C ILE A 33 7.77 3.04 -12.73
N PHE A 34 7.92 4.26 -12.29
CA PHE A 34 7.12 4.87 -11.23
C PHE A 34 6.81 6.32 -11.60
N HIS A 35 5.56 6.62 -11.94
CA HIS A 35 5.15 7.95 -12.39
C HIS A 35 4.41 8.71 -11.30
N GLU A 36 3.60 8.04 -10.50
CA GLU A 36 2.79 8.63 -9.44
C GLU A 36 2.49 7.63 -8.33
N GLY A 37 2.24 8.16 -7.14
CA GLY A 37 1.81 7.42 -5.97
C GLY A 37 0.90 8.29 -5.12
N TYR A 38 0.15 7.66 -4.22
CA TYR A 38 -0.92 8.32 -3.46
C TYR A 38 -0.67 8.17 -1.96
N ILE A 39 -0.78 9.28 -1.23
CA ILE A 39 -0.81 9.30 0.22
C ILE A 39 -2.24 9.64 0.64
N THR A 40 -2.97 8.64 1.07
CA THR A 40 -4.37 8.74 1.48
C THR A 40 -4.50 8.43 2.97
N TYR A 41 -4.14 9.42 3.79
CA TYR A 41 -3.91 9.25 5.22
C TYR A 41 -5.21 9.17 6.05
N CYS A 42 -6.34 9.63 5.52
CA CYS A 42 -7.66 9.54 6.17
C CYS A 42 -8.67 8.82 5.28
N ASP A 43 -9.80 8.45 5.86
CA ASP A 43 -10.86 7.73 5.16
C ASP A 43 -11.43 8.51 3.97
N GLU A 44 -11.63 9.81 4.13
CA GLU A 44 -12.10 10.68 3.04
C GLU A 44 -11.17 10.67 1.84
N ALA A 45 -9.86 10.72 2.08
CA ALA A 45 -8.86 10.66 1.02
C ALA A 45 -8.85 9.29 0.33
N LYS A 46 -8.97 8.21 1.09
CA LYS A 46 -9.09 6.84 0.53
C LYS A 46 -10.29 6.72 -0.41
N HIS A 47 -11.43 7.26 0.01
CA HIS A 47 -12.64 7.26 -0.81
C HIS A 47 -12.51 8.18 -2.02
N LYS A 48 -12.15 9.44 -1.80
CA LYS A 48 -12.12 10.49 -2.82
C LYS A 48 -11.09 10.20 -3.93
N ILE A 49 -9.89 9.75 -3.57
CA ILE A 49 -8.77 9.61 -4.49
C ILE A 49 -8.71 8.19 -5.09
N LEU A 50 -8.89 7.18 -4.25
CA LEU A 50 -8.74 5.78 -4.64
C LEU A 50 -10.06 5.05 -4.87
N GLY A 51 -11.19 5.67 -4.57
CA GLY A 51 -12.49 5.06 -4.74
C GLY A 51 -12.79 3.93 -3.75
N VAL A 52 -12.09 3.90 -2.60
CA VAL A 52 -12.43 2.95 -1.54
C VAL A 52 -13.88 3.19 -1.12
N SER A 53 -14.68 2.12 -1.07
CA SER A 53 -16.10 2.19 -0.76
C SER A 53 -16.33 2.71 0.66
N ASN A 54 -17.30 3.63 0.82
CA ASN A 54 -17.73 4.08 2.14
C ASN A 54 -18.27 2.92 2.99
N ASP A 55 -18.95 1.95 2.37
CA ASP A 55 -19.44 0.76 3.05
C ASP A 55 -18.28 -0.09 3.59
N THR A 56 -17.22 -0.26 2.83
CA THR A 56 -16.00 -0.95 3.26
C THR A 56 -15.34 -0.24 4.45
N LEU A 57 -15.19 1.07 4.36
CA LEU A 57 -14.60 1.88 5.44
C LEU A 57 -15.47 1.85 6.71
N GLN A 58 -16.79 1.85 6.57
CA GLN A 58 -17.71 1.78 7.68
C GLN A 58 -17.71 0.39 8.34
N GLN A 59 -17.74 -0.66 7.57
CA GLN A 59 -17.87 -2.04 8.04
C GLN A 59 -16.55 -2.63 8.53
N TYR A 60 -15.47 -2.46 7.77
CA TYR A 60 -14.16 -3.08 8.02
C TYR A 60 -13.11 -2.11 8.54
N LYS A 61 -13.37 -0.80 8.47
CA LYS A 61 -12.46 0.29 8.85
C LYS A 61 -11.27 0.42 7.90
N ALA A 62 -10.45 1.44 8.15
CA ALA A 62 -9.27 1.73 7.34
C ALA A 62 -8.24 0.59 7.41
N VAL A 63 -8.03 0.01 8.59
CA VAL A 63 -7.05 -1.05 8.82
C VAL A 63 -7.73 -2.41 8.65
N SER A 64 -7.80 -2.87 7.41
CA SER A 64 -8.41 -4.16 7.05
C SER A 64 -7.86 -4.65 5.70
N SER A 65 -7.98 -5.95 5.45
CA SER A 65 -7.61 -6.52 4.15
C SER A 65 -8.50 -5.98 3.02
N ASN A 66 -9.79 -5.78 3.30
CA ASN A 66 -10.74 -5.21 2.34
C ASN A 66 -10.31 -3.82 1.89
N THR A 67 -9.99 -2.93 2.83
CA THR A 67 -9.52 -1.58 2.51
C THR A 67 -8.19 -1.60 1.78
N ALA A 68 -7.25 -2.45 2.19
CA ALA A 68 -5.96 -2.59 1.50
C ALA A 68 -6.13 -3.02 0.04
N CYS A 69 -6.99 -4.00 -0.24
CA CYS A 69 -7.30 -4.42 -1.61
C CYS A 69 -7.91 -3.29 -2.43
N GLU A 70 -8.93 -2.60 -1.91
CA GLU A 70 -9.58 -1.50 -2.62
C GLU A 70 -8.65 -0.31 -2.84
N MET A 71 -7.74 -0.03 -1.89
CA MET A 71 -6.69 0.98 -2.08
C MET A 71 -5.76 0.62 -3.23
N ALA A 72 -5.30 -0.63 -3.29
CA ALA A 72 -4.43 -1.10 -4.37
C ALA A 72 -5.14 -1.06 -5.73
N ASP A 73 -6.37 -1.56 -5.82
CA ASP A 73 -7.20 -1.51 -7.03
C ASP A 73 -7.44 -0.08 -7.50
N GLY A 74 -7.76 0.81 -6.58
CA GLY A 74 -7.99 2.23 -6.88
C GLY A 74 -6.74 2.93 -7.40
N ALA A 75 -5.59 2.68 -6.78
CA ALA A 75 -4.31 3.23 -7.22
C ALA A 75 -3.93 2.71 -8.60
N LEU A 76 -4.08 1.40 -8.83
CA LEU A 76 -3.81 0.78 -10.12
C LEU A 76 -4.56 1.47 -11.27
N LYS A 77 -5.86 1.71 -11.06
CA LYS A 77 -6.72 2.39 -12.03
C LYS A 77 -6.35 3.85 -12.20
N ALA A 78 -6.17 4.58 -11.09
CA ALA A 78 -5.89 6.02 -11.13
C ALA A 78 -4.56 6.32 -11.83
N ALA A 79 -3.52 5.54 -11.57
CA ALA A 79 -2.21 5.69 -12.17
C ALA A 79 -2.09 5.05 -13.56
N ASN A 80 -3.08 4.30 -13.99
CA ASN A 80 -2.99 3.43 -15.18
C ASN A 80 -1.70 2.60 -15.15
N ALA A 81 -1.42 2.01 -13.99
CA ALA A 81 -0.22 1.20 -13.74
C ALA A 81 -0.51 -0.29 -13.92
N ASP A 82 0.54 -1.09 -13.97
CA ASP A 82 0.45 -2.55 -14.11
C ASP A 82 0.41 -3.25 -12.75
N ILE A 83 1.11 -2.68 -11.77
CA ILE A 83 1.19 -3.19 -10.39
C ILE A 83 0.95 -2.04 -9.42
N ALA A 84 0.13 -2.29 -8.40
CA ALA A 84 -0.05 -1.37 -7.28
C ALA A 84 0.21 -2.07 -5.96
N VAL A 85 0.87 -1.38 -5.03
CA VAL A 85 0.99 -1.79 -3.63
C VAL A 85 0.29 -0.80 -2.73
N SER A 86 -0.46 -1.29 -1.76
CA SER A 86 -1.11 -0.45 -0.74
C SER A 86 -0.63 -0.81 0.66
N VAL A 87 -0.62 0.18 1.54
CA VAL A 87 -0.27 -0.02 2.97
C VAL A 87 -1.27 0.73 3.84
N THR A 88 -1.93 0.02 4.73
CA THR A 88 -2.80 0.60 5.77
C THR A 88 -2.58 -0.12 7.10
N GLY A 89 -2.44 0.63 8.19
CA GLY A 89 -2.10 0.01 9.46
C GLY A 89 -2.05 0.97 10.64
N VAL A 90 -1.86 0.39 11.82
CA VAL A 90 -1.75 1.10 13.09
C VAL A 90 -0.27 1.23 13.48
N ALA A 91 0.32 2.39 13.24
CA ALA A 91 1.72 2.65 13.56
C ALA A 91 1.96 2.85 15.06
N GLY A 92 0.96 3.30 15.80
CA GLY A 92 1.06 3.59 17.23
C GLY A 92 1.41 5.05 17.54
N PRO A 93 1.61 5.41 18.80
CA PRO A 93 1.59 4.55 20.00
C PRO A 93 0.21 4.09 20.46
N SER A 94 -0.86 4.72 19.96
CA SER A 94 -2.24 4.38 20.34
C SER A 94 -2.89 3.42 19.34
N MET A 95 -3.79 2.58 19.85
CA MET A 95 -4.68 1.76 19.02
C MET A 95 -5.59 2.64 18.16
N GLU A 96 -6.10 2.10 17.09
CA GLU A 96 -7.05 2.73 16.17
C GLU A 96 -8.19 1.76 15.85
N ASP A 97 -9.45 2.22 15.98
CA ASP A 97 -10.65 1.39 15.74
C ASP A 97 -10.61 0.01 16.46
N ASP A 98 -10.16 0.00 17.72
CA ASP A 98 -9.96 -1.21 18.54
C ASP A 98 -8.95 -2.21 17.95
N LYS A 99 -8.12 -1.77 17.00
CA LYS A 99 -7.07 -2.59 16.41
C LYS A 99 -5.71 -2.30 17.04
N PRO A 100 -4.90 -3.35 17.28
CA PRO A 100 -3.65 -3.20 18.02
C PRO A 100 -2.59 -2.46 17.22
N VAL A 101 -1.69 -1.80 17.93
CA VAL A 101 -0.47 -1.21 17.36
C VAL A 101 0.36 -2.30 16.68
N GLY A 102 0.84 -2.02 15.48
CA GLY A 102 1.64 -2.94 14.69
C GLY A 102 0.83 -3.78 13.70
N LEU A 103 -0.50 -3.78 13.79
CA LEU A 103 -1.35 -4.42 12.77
C LEU A 103 -1.29 -3.62 11.48
N VAL A 104 -0.82 -4.24 10.41
CA VAL A 104 -0.68 -3.64 9.08
C VAL A 104 -1.18 -4.61 8.04
N TYR A 105 -1.97 -4.10 7.08
CA TYR A 105 -2.35 -4.82 5.88
C TYR A 105 -1.64 -4.21 4.68
N ILE A 106 -1.04 -5.06 3.86
CA ILE A 106 -0.38 -4.67 2.63
C ILE A 106 -1.10 -5.37 1.48
N GLY A 107 -1.62 -4.57 0.55
CA GLY A 107 -2.34 -5.07 -0.62
C GLY A 107 -1.50 -5.00 -1.88
N ILE A 108 -1.71 -5.94 -2.78
CA ILE A 108 -1.19 -5.93 -4.15
C ILE A 108 -2.37 -6.01 -5.12
N ALA A 109 -2.33 -5.21 -6.17
CA ALA A 109 -3.21 -5.34 -7.32
C ALA A 109 -2.39 -5.51 -8.59
N HIS A 110 -2.66 -6.56 -9.35
CA HIS A 110 -1.98 -6.91 -10.60
C HIS A 110 -2.82 -7.92 -11.39
N ASN A 111 -2.87 -7.77 -12.72
CA ASN A 111 -3.54 -8.72 -13.62
C ASN A 111 -5.01 -9.02 -13.23
N CYS A 112 -5.80 -7.98 -13.01
CA CYS A 112 -7.23 -8.05 -12.64
C CYS A 112 -7.51 -8.82 -11.35
N ARG A 113 -6.53 -8.97 -10.47
CA ARG A 113 -6.71 -9.54 -9.14
C ARG A 113 -6.04 -8.66 -8.09
N SER A 114 -6.62 -8.67 -6.89
CA SER A 114 -6.02 -8.05 -5.73
C SER A 114 -6.08 -8.98 -4.52
N TYR A 115 -5.09 -8.86 -3.68
CA TYR A 115 -5.03 -9.59 -2.40
C TYR A 115 -4.29 -8.75 -1.37
N ALA A 116 -4.47 -9.09 -0.11
CA ALA A 116 -3.74 -8.45 0.99
C ALA A 116 -3.19 -9.49 1.96
N LYS A 117 -2.03 -9.16 2.55
CA LYS A 117 -1.44 -9.92 3.64
C LYS A 117 -1.53 -9.11 4.94
N GLU A 118 -1.79 -9.81 6.04
CA GLU A 118 -1.78 -9.26 7.39
C GLU A 118 -0.42 -9.41 8.01
N PHE A 119 0.05 -8.35 8.68
CA PHE A 119 1.30 -8.33 9.44
C PHE A 119 1.04 -7.79 10.84
N ASN A 120 1.77 -8.32 11.81
CA ASN A 120 1.74 -7.88 13.20
C ASN A 120 3.17 -7.52 13.61
N PHE A 121 3.54 -6.27 13.41
CA PHE A 121 4.87 -5.78 13.73
C PHE A 121 4.98 -5.36 15.19
N THR A 122 6.18 -5.52 15.75
CA THR A 122 6.54 -5.04 17.08
C THR A 122 7.51 -3.85 16.97
N GLY A 123 7.47 -2.97 17.95
CA GLY A 123 8.33 -1.81 18.02
C GLY A 123 7.56 -0.50 18.13
N ASP A 124 8.31 0.60 18.13
CA ASP A 124 7.74 1.94 18.16
C ASP A 124 7.13 2.35 16.78
N ARG A 125 6.56 3.52 16.73
CA ARG A 125 5.92 4.06 15.53
C ARG A 125 6.85 4.06 14.30
N GLU A 126 8.07 4.50 14.47
CA GLU A 126 9.07 4.55 13.39
C GLU A 126 9.41 3.14 12.90
N THR A 127 9.62 2.22 13.82
CA THR A 127 9.95 0.81 13.52
C THR A 127 8.83 0.12 12.78
N VAL A 128 7.57 0.29 13.22
CA VAL A 128 6.40 -0.28 12.53
C VAL A 128 6.30 0.24 11.09
N ARG A 129 6.46 1.54 10.89
CA ARG A 129 6.42 2.16 9.56
C ARG A 129 7.54 1.64 8.66
N LYS A 130 8.77 1.51 9.17
CA LYS A 130 9.91 0.97 8.41
C LYS A 130 9.69 -0.49 8.02
N LYS A 131 9.24 -1.31 8.95
CA LYS A 131 8.93 -2.72 8.66
C LYS A 131 7.81 -2.87 7.65
N ALA A 132 6.77 -2.05 7.74
CA ALA A 132 5.68 -2.03 6.76
C ALA A 132 6.19 -1.65 5.35
N CYS A 133 7.08 -0.68 5.26
CA CYS A 133 7.72 -0.30 4.00
C CYS A 133 8.55 -1.44 3.41
N GLU A 134 9.38 -2.10 4.22
CA GLU A 134 10.20 -3.25 3.79
C GLU A 134 9.33 -4.40 3.26
N GLU A 135 8.26 -4.76 3.98
CA GLU A 135 7.35 -5.82 3.54
C GLU A 135 6.56 -5.45 2.29
N ALA A 136 6.20 -4.18 2.13
CA ALA A 136 5.58 -3.72 0.89
C ALA A 136 6.51 -3.91 -0.31
N LEU A 137 7.79 -3.59 -0.17
CA LEU A 137 8.80 -3.80 -1.21
C LEU A 137 9.02 -5.30 -1.48
N ASN A 138 9.04 -6.13 -0.43
CA ASN A 138 9.15 -7.58 -0.56
C ASN A 138 7.96 -8.17 -1.32
N MET A 139 6.75 -7.74 -1.03
CA MET A 139 5.55 -8.19 -1.74
C MET A 139 5.57 -7.82 -3.23
N ILE A 140 6.08 -6.64 -3.57
CA ILE A 140 6.30 -6.26 -4.98
C ILE A 140 7.29 -7.22 -5.65
N LEU A 141 8.40 -7.55 -4.98
CA LEU A 141 9.39 -8.48 -5.50
C LEU A 141 8.82 -9.89 -5.68
N GLU A 142 8.02 -10.37 -4.72
CA GLU A 142 7.32 -11.65 -4.82
C GLU A 142 6.39 -11.68 -6.05
N GLU A 143 5.59 -10.64 -6.24
CA GLU A 143 4.68 -10.54 -7.39
C GLU A 143 5.45 -10.53 -8.72
N LEU A 144 6.55 -9.78 -8.80
CA LEU A 144 7.40 -9.71 -9.98
C LEU A 144 8.13 -11.03 -10.27
N SER A 145 8.33 -11.89 -9.29
CA SER A 145 8.95 -13.19 -9.50
C SER A 145 8.03 -14.19 -10.23
N GLN A 146 6.73 -13.89 -10.27
CA GLN A 146 5.71 -14.70 -10.94
C GLN A 146 5.46 -14.28 -12.41
N ILE A 147 6.07 -13.16 -12.82
CA ILE A 147 6.06 -12.65 -14.19
C ILE A 147 7.37 -13.09 -14.89
#